data_04bc1b2f93ff4d6976b6925b5daeb800
#
_entry.id   04bc1b2f93ff4d6976b6925b5daeb800
#
_cell.length_a   1.000
_cell.length_b   1.000
_cell.length_c   1.000
_cell.angle_alpha   90.00
_cell.angle_beta   90.00
_cell.angle_gamma   90.00
#
_symmetry.space_group_name_H-M   'P 1'
#
loop_
_entity.id
_entity.type
_entity.pdbx_description
1 polymer ?
#
loop_
_entity_poly.entity_id
_entity_poly.type
_entity_poly.pdbx_seq_one_letter_code
_entity_poly.pdbx_strand_id
1 'polypeptide(L)'
;YNEYLGTVPLEVTCSNSHVGQENIRFTPSSIKITMEDKVEESFGIAATTNGKTEKGYELGNVKILNGDTVKVAGPQSLIRIISKITVPVDITGMSESSVAPYPIRIEDKNGAVLSDIQKDKLEIKDNSGIFLQDHMATVSTNIWKLYNDIPLEVKCVGNPAPGYRISGITITPKSVNLAAEEAVYEELEGKLVLNDTISIEGITTSEDITLDVNDTLNLYSGVRLEADT
;
A
#
# COMPACT_ATOMS: atom_id res chain seq x y z
N TYR A 1 -1.69 20.90 -31.24
CA TYR A 1 -2.95 21.16 -30.53
C TYR A 1 -4.01 21.49 -31.57
N ASN A 2 -4.91 20.57 -31.88
CA ASN A 2 -6.14 20.85 -32.60
C ASN A 2 -7.29 20.87 -31.59
N GLU A 3 -7.48 22.00 -30.90
CA GLU A 3 -8.74 22.26 -30.21
C GLU A 3 -9.78 22.58 -31.25
N TYR A 4 -10.68 21.64 -31.54
CA TYR A 4 -11.89 21.95 -32.29
C TYR A 4 -12.88 22.64 -31.35
N LEU A 5 -12.91 23.98 -31.47
CA LEU A 5 -13.89 24.80 -30.79
C LEU A 5 -15.14 24.90 -31.67
N GLY A 6 -16.15 24.10 -31.37
CA GLY A 6 -17.45 24.16 -32.06
C GLY A 6 -18.50 24.81 -31.16
N THR A 7 -19.24 25.80 -31.69
CA THR A 7 -20.45 26.30 -31.07
C THR A 7 -21.64 25.64 -31.75
N VAL A 8 -22.45 24.91 -31.00
CA VAL A 8 -23.63 24.22 -31.51
C VAL A 8 -24.84 25.03 -31.06
N PRO A 9 -25.63 25.55 -32.02
CA PRO A 9 -26.90 26.22 -31.68
C PRO A 9 -27.87 25.18 -31.09
N LEU A 10 -28.62 25.58 -30.10
CA LEU A 10 -29.70 24.78 -29.51
C LEU A 10 -31.00 25.09 -30.24
N GLU A 11 -31.73 24.04 -30.61
CA GLU A 11 -33.07 24.19 -31.12
C GLU A 11 -34.06 23.71 -30.05
N VAL A 12 -35.07 24.55 -29.78
CA VAL A 12 -36.14 24.21 -28.87
C VAL A 12 -37.44 24.12 -29.63
N THR A 13 -38.13 23.00 -29.49
CA THR A 13 -39.46 22.83 -30.09
C THR A 13 -40.51 22.73 -29.00
N CYS A 14 -41.66 23.36 -29.23
CA CYS A 14 -42.81 23.26 -28.36
C CYS A 14 -43.90 22.41 -29.05
N SER A 15 -44.41 21.42 -28.31
CA SER A 15 -45.48 20.56 -28.81
C SER A 15 -46.88 21.20 -28.75
N ASN A 16 -47.01 22.36 -28.12
CA ASN A 16 -48.26 23.08 -28.04
C ASN A 16 -48.47 23.91 -29.32
N SER A 17 -49.47 23.53 -30.11
CA SER A 17 -49.80 24.18 -31.40
C SER A 17 -50.22 25.64 -31.29
N HIS A 18 -50.50 26.12 -30.10
CA HIS A 18 -50.91 27.54 -29.87
C HIS A 18 -49.70 28.46 -29.57
N VAL A 19 -48.49 27.91 -29.49
CA VAL A 19 -47.25 28.68 -29.27
C VAL A 19 -46.43 28.67 -30.55
N GLY A 20 -46.34 29.82 -31.22
CA GLY A 20 -45.46 29.94 -32.39
C GLY A 20 -43.99 29.84 -31.99
N GLN A 21 -43.17 29.21 -32.81
CA GLN A 21 -41.73 29.06 -32.58
C GLN A 21 -41.02 30.38 -32.38
N GLU A 22 -41.51 31.45 -33.03
CA GLU A 22 -40.99 32.82 -32.90
C GLU A 22 -41.15 33.42 -31.49
N ASN A 23 -42.05 32.84 -30.68
CA ASN A 23 -42.33 33.29 -29.33
C ASN A 23 -41.55 32.53 -28.28
N ILE A 24 -40.74 31.52 -28.69
CA ILE A 24 -39.91 30.72 -27.79
C ILE A 24 -38.55 31.42 -27.63
N ARG A 25 -38.24 31.83 -26.40
CA ARG A 25 -36.94 32.35 -26.02
C ARG A 25 -36.31 31.44 -24.96
N PHE A 26 -35.06 31.10 -25.15
CA PHE A 26 -34.32 30.26 -24.22
C PHE A 26 -32.88 30.76 -24.07
N THR A 27 -32.28 30.43 -22.94
CA THR A 27 -30.91 30.79 -22.63
C THR A 27 -30.25 29.61 -21.93
N PRO A 28 -29.05 29.18 -22.38
CA PRO A 28 -28.27 29.70 -23.50
C PRO A 28 -28.84 29.27 -24.86
N SER A 29 -28.63 30.06 -25.91
CA SER A 29 -29.05 29.76 -27.29
C SER A 29 -28.04 28.87 -28.04
N SER A 30 -26.87 28.65 -27.44
CA SER A 30 -25.81 27.78 -27.98
C SER A 30 -24.98 27.22 -26.86
N ILE A 31 -24.35 26.07 -27.12
CA ILE A 31 -23.37 25.45 -26.24
C ILE A 31 -22.01 25.41 -26.95
N LYS A 32 -20.95 25.61 -26.17
CA LYS A 32 -19.59 25.46 -26.65
C LYS A 32 -19.15 24.03 -26.40
N ILE A 33 -18.76 23.32 -27.45
CA ILE A 33 -18.17 21.99 -27.38
C ILE A 33 -16.66 22.15 -27.61
N THR A 34 -15.87 21.69 -26.66
CA THR A 34 -14.42 21.60 -26.80
C THR A 34 -14.05 20.11 -26.94
N MET A 35 -13.32 19.80 -27.99
CA MET A 35 -12.80 18.45 -28.25
C MET A 35 -11.28 18.49 -28.15
N GLU A 36 -10.69 17.47 -27.56
CA GLU A 36 -9.26 17.29 -27.47
C GLU A 36 -8.90 15.81 -27.67
N ASP A 37 -7.62 15.52 -27.94
CA ASP A 37 -7.16 14.17 -28.15
C ASP A 37 -7.33 13.32 -26.88
N LYS A 38 -7.84 12.09 -27.02
CA LYS A 38 -7.81 11.08 -25.97
C LYS A 38 -6.47 10.36 -26.06
N VAL A 39 -5.70 10.39 -24.98
CA VAL A 39 -4.41 9.70 -24.87
C VAL A 39 -4.44 8.71 -23.70
N GLU A 40 -3.56 7.71 -23.73
CA GLU A 40 -3.37 6.74 -22.65
C GLU A 40 -1.90 6.78 -22.22
N GLU A 41 -1.65 6.87 -20.91
CA GLU A 41 -0.33 6.81 -20.30
C GLU A 41 -0.33 5.87 -19.10
N SER A 42 0.86 5.29 -18.79
CA SER A 42 1.04 4.41 -17.63
C SER A 42 1.62 5.20 -16.46
N PHE A 43 1.06 4.98 -15.28
CA PHE A 43 1.47 5.63 -14.03
C PHE A 43 1.72 4.57 -12.96
N GLY A 44 2.72 4.80 -12.10
CA GLY A 44 2.87 4.04 -10.86
C GLY A 44 1.72 4.36 -9.90
N ILE A 45 1.22 3.32 -9.20
CA ILE A 45 0.22 3.46 -8.15
C ILE A 45 0.77 2.87 -6.85
N ALA A 46 0.61 3.59 -5.74
CA ALA A 46 1.08 3.16 -4.44
C ALA A 46 0.01 3.34 -3.36
N ALA A 47 -0.08 2.39 -2.45
CA ALA A 47 -0.88 2.56 -1.24
C ALA A 47 -0.18 3.53 -0.29
N THR A 48 -0.96 4.37 0.37
CA THR A 48 -0.51 5.23 1.47
C THR A 48 -1.40 4.99 2.66
N THR A 49 -0.83 4.93 3.84
CA THR A 49 -1.58 4.67 5.07
C THR A 49 -1.65 5.90 5.94
N ASN A 50 -2.76 6.07 6.65
CA ASN A 50 -2.96 7.10 7.65
C ASN A 50 -3.64 6.48 8.88
N GLY A 51 -3.45 7.12 10.04
CA GLY A 51 -3.95 6.61 11.31
C GLY A 51 -2.97 5.69 12.02
N LYS A 52 -3.42 5.07 13.09
CA LYS A 52 -2.69 4.06 13.87
C LYS A 52 -3.59 2.85 14.09
N THR A 53 -3.00 1.67 14.06
CA THR A 53 -3.66 0.41 14.42
C THR A 53 -4.15 0.41 15.87
N GLU A 54 -4.99 -0.54 16.22
CA GLU A 54 -5.39 -0.76 17.61
C GLU A 54 -4.17 -1.12 18.48
N LYS A 55 -4.26 -0.79 19.77
CA LYS A 55 -3.19 -1.10 20.72
C LYS A 55 -2.93 -2.61 20.77
N GLY A 56 -1.65 -2.99 20.65
CA GLY A 56 -1.24 -4.40 20.57
C GLY A 56 -1.16 -4.95 19.15
N TYR A 57 -1.29 -4.08 18.15
CA TYR A 57 -1.19 -4.43 16.74
C TYR A 57 -0.30 -3.44 15.98
N GLU A 58 0.33 -3.92 14.93
CA GLU A 58 1.12 -3.10 13.98
C GLU A 58 0.66 -3.34 12.55
N LEU A 59 0.88 -2.31 11.71
CA LEU A 59 0.72 -2.45 10.27
C LEU A 59 1.82 -3.36 9.72
N GLY A 60 1.44 -4.46 9.14
CA GLY A 60 2.33 -5.34 8.39
C GLY A 60 2.53 -4.86 6.95
N ASN A 61 2.18 -5.70 5.99
CA ASN A 61 2.30 -5.40 4.57
C ASN A 61 1.02 -4.75 4.03
N VAL A 62 1.19 -3.75 3.17
CA VAL A 62 0.10 -3.16 2.39
C VAL A 62 0.40 -3.36 0.92
N LYS A 63 -0.54 -3.98 0.19
CA LYS A 63 -0.35 -4.31 -1.22
C LYS A 63 -1.60 -4.01 -2.03
N ILE A 64 -1.43 -3.31 -3.16
CA ILE A 64 -2.47 -3.15 -4.16
C ILE A 64 -2.54 -4.43 -4.99
N LEU A 65 -3.69 -5.10 -5.00
CA LEU A 65 -3.86 -6.37 -5.71
C LEU A 65 -4.03 -6.19 -7.22
N ASN A 66 -4.37 -4.99 -7.66
CA ASN A 66 -4.50 -4.62 -9.07
C ASN A 66 -3.13 -4.35 -9.77
N GLY A 67 -2.03 -4.47 -9.03
CA GLY A 67 -0.67 -4.22 -9.51
C GLY A 67 -0.08 -2.90 -9.01
N ASP A 68 1.14 -2.60 -9.43
CA ASP A 68 1.92 -1.44 -9.03
C ASP A 68 1.90 -0.31 -10.07
N THR A 69 1.25 -0.55 -11.20
CA THR A 69 1.04 0.43 -12.27
C THR A 69 -0.39 0.37 -12.77
N VAL A 70 -0.88 1.50 -13.28
CA VAL A 70 -2.19 1.63 -13.92
C VAL A 70 -2.03 2.37 -15.23
N LYS A 71 -2.89 2.04 -16.20
CA LYS A 71 -3.05 2.78 -17.45
C LYS A 71 -4.21 3.74 -17.29
N VAL A 72 -3.95 5.01 -17.54
CA VAL A 72 -4.95 6.06 -17.45
C VAL A 72 -5.16 6.64 -18.84
N ALA A 73 -6.38 6.56 -19.34
CA ALA A 73 -6.79 7.13 -20.62
C ALA A 73 -7.80 8.26 -20.39
N GLY A 74 -7.65 9.34 -21.15
CA GLY A 74 -8.53 10.49 -21.05
C GLY A 74 -8.07 11.67 -21.88
N PRO A 75 -8.69 12.85 -21.65
CA PRO A 75 -8.30 14.09 -22.32
C PRO A 75 -6.81 14.41 -22.09
N GLN A 76 -6.10 14.76 -23.17
CA GLN A 76 -4.65 15.02 -23.11
C GLN A 76 -4.29 16.10 -22.10
N SER A 77 -5.13 17.10 -21.94
CA SER A 77 -4.94 18.17 -20.96
C SER A 77 -4.91 17.66 -19.53
N LEU A 78 -5.76 16.66 -19.20
CA LEU A 78 -5.79 16.04 -17.88
C LEU A 78 -4.62 15.07 -17.68
N ILE A 79 -4.33 14.21 -18.66
CA ILE A 79 -3.23 13.24 -18.54
C ILE A 79 -1.90 13.95 -18.28
N ARG A 80 -1.62 15.06 -18.96
CA ARG A 80 -0.37 15.83 -18.81
C ARG A 80 -0.15 16.45 -17.43
N ILE A 81 -1.20 16.70 -16.67
CA ILE A 81 -1.07 17.30 -15.33
C ILE A 81 -0.93 16.24 -14.23
N ILE A 82 -1.28 14.99 -14.49
CA ILE A 82 -1.14 13.91 -13.50
C ILE A 82 0.33 13.79 -13.10
N SER A 83 0.56 13.76 -11.80
CA SER A 83 1.89 13.63 -11.20
C SER A 83 1.99 12.40 -10.31
N LYS A 84 0.95 12.09 -9.55
CA LYS A 84 0.97 11.02 -8.55
C LYS A 84 -0.39 10.36 -8.45
N ILE A 85 -0.37 9.02 -8.36
CA ILE A 85 -1.57 8.22 -8.13
C ILE A 85 -1.35 7.40 -6.86
N THR A 86 -2.26 7.54 -5.89
CA THR A 86 -2.19 6.84 -4.62
C THR A 86 -3.54 6.26 -4.23
N VAL A 87 -3.49 5.28 -3.33
CA VAL A 87 -4.67 4.69 -2.71
C VAL A 87 -4.54 4.91 -1.20
N PRO A 88 -5.23 5.91 -0.63
CA PRO A 88 -5.18 6.16 0.79
C PRO A 88 -5.99 5.11 1.55
N VAL A 89 -5.34 4.44 2.50
CA VAL A 89 -5.93 3.44 3.39
C VAL A 89 -5.92 3.98 4.81
N ASP A 90 -7.07 4.11 5.42
CA ASP A 90 -7.17 4.46 6.84
C ASP A 90 -7.08 3.18 7.67
N ILE A 91 -6.02 3.11 8.48
CA ILE A 91 -5.74 1.97 9.37
C ILE A 91 -6.15 2.24 10.83
N THR A 92 -6.85 3.35 11.08
CA THR A 92 -7.22 3.75 12.43
C THR A 92 -8.03 2.68 13.15
N GLY A 93 -7.49 2.17 14.26
CA GLY A 93 -8.13 1.16 15.09
C GLY A 93 -8.24 -0.23 14.46
N MET A 94 -7.54 -0.49 13.36
CA MET A 94 -7.52 -1.84 12.77
C MET A 94 -6.77 -2.82 13.66
N SER A 95 -7.38 -3.98 13.90
CA SER A 95 -6.82 -5.12 14.66
C SER A 95 -6.85 -6.42 13.85
N GLU A 96 -7.39 -6.38 12.63
CA GLU A 96 -7.48 -7.53 11.74
C GLU A 96 -7.05 -7.16 10.33
N SER A 97 -6.44 -8.11 9.64
CA SER A 97 -6.09 -7.99 8.23
C SER A 97 -7.34 -7.91 7.36
N SER A 98 -7.29 -7.12 6.29
CA SER A 98 -8.43 -6.93 5.40
C SER A 98 -8.03 -6.86 3.94
N VAL A 99 -8.98 -7.20 3.08
CA VAL A 99 -8.91 -6.96 1.64
C VAL A 99 -10.16 -6.19 1.25
N ALA A 100 -9.97 -4.95 0.83
CA ALA A 100 -11.10 -4.06 0.52
C ALA A 100 -10.78 -3.12 -0.66
N PRO A 101 -11.81 -2.64 -1.37
CA PRO A 101 -11.65 -1.60 -2.37
C PRO A 101 -11.53 -0.22 -1.70
N TYR A 102 -10.57 0.59 -2.19
CA TYR A 102 -10.33 1.96 -1.74
C TYR A 102 -10.29 2.92 -2.92
N PRO A 103 -10.74 4.17 -2.76
CA PRO A 103 -10.75 5.15 -3.84
C PRO A 103 -9.34 5.55 -4.27
N ILE A 104 -9.13 5.60 -5.57
CA ILE A 104 -7.87 6.09 -6.15
C ILE A 104 -7.85 7.61 -6.02
N ARG A 105 -6.75 8.14 -5.51
CA ARG A 105 -6.45 9.56 -5.41
C ARG A 105 -5.43 9.93 -6.49
N ILE A 106 -5.78 10.89 -7.32
CA ILE A 106 -4.92 11.39 -8.39
C ILE A 106 -4.55 12.83 -8.06
N GLU A 107 -3.27 13.13 -8.05
CA GLU A 107 -2.73 14.46 -7.76
C GLU A 107 -2.06 15.04 -9.01
N ASP A 108 -2.22 16.32 -9.20
CA ASP A 108 -1.51 17.07 -10.23
C ASP A 108 -0.06 17.43 -9.81
N LYS A 109 0.66 18.10 -10.70
CA LYS A 109 2.05 18.55 -10.45
C LYS A 109 2.20 19.57 -9.33
N ASN A 110 1.09 20.19 -8.90
CA ASN A 110 1.06 21.13 -7.78
C ASN A 110 0.62 20.45 -6.47
N GLY A 111 0.35 19.14 -6.49
CA GLY A 111 -0.15 18.38 -5.35
C GLY A 111 -1.66 18.54 -5.12
N ALA A 112 -2.38 19.19 -6.03
CA ALA A 112 -3.84 19.31 -5.93
C ALA A 112 -4.51 18.02 -6.40
N VAL A 113 -5.52 17.57 -5.63
CA VAL A 113 -6.30 16.37 -5.99
C VAL A 113 -7.27 16.69 -7.11
N LEU A 114 -7.33 15.84 -8.14
CA LEU A 114 -8.32 15.98 -9.21
C LEU A 114 -9.73 15.86 -8.64
N SER A 115 -10.59 16.75 -9.07
CA SER A 115 -12.02 16.71 -8.71
C SER A 115 -12.72 15.50 -9.33
N ASP A 116 -13.88 15.12 -8.79
CA ASP A 116 -14.66 14.01 -9.32
C ASP A 116 -15.06 14.23 -10.79
N ILE A 117 -15.43 15.46 -11.17
CA ILE A 117 -15.72 15.83 -12.56
C ILE A 117 -14.51 15.60 -13.49
N GLN A 118 -13.29 15.79 -12.99
CA GLN A 118 -12.07 15.52 -13.76
C GLN A 118 -11.79 14.01 -13.82
N LYS A 119 -11.96 13.31 -12.70
CA LYS A 119 -11.80 11.84 -12.64
C LYS A 119 -12.80 11.10 -13.52
N ASP A 120 -14.05 11.56 -13.59
CA ASP A 120 -15.10 10.97 -14.44
C ASP A 120 -14.76 11.00 -15.95
N LYS A 121 -13.80 11.85 -16.34
CA LYS A 121 -13.29 11.89 -17.72
C LYS A 121 -12.14 10.92 -17.98
N LEU A 122 -11.67 10.22 -16.94
CA LEU A 122 -10.55 9.30 -17.00
C LEU A 122 -11.06 7.85 -16.98
N GLU A 123 -10.44 7.02 -17.78
CA GLU A 123 -10.58 5.57 -17.74
C GLU A 123 -9.32 5.00 -17.12
N ILE A 124 -9.44 4.25 -16.02
CA ILE A 124 -8.31 3.66 -15.34
C ILE A 124 -8.38 2.14 -15.48
N LYS A 125 -7.29 1.53 -15.93
CA LYS A 125 -7.13 0.08 -16.08
C LYS A 125 -5.94 -0.39 -15.27
N ASP A 126 -6.02 -1.60 -14.75
CA ASP A 126 -4.88 -2.27 -14.13
C ASP A 126 -3.85 -2.77 -15.18
N ASN A 127 -2.79 -3.40 -14.70
CA ASN A 127 -1.74 -3.98 -15.58
C ASN A 127 -2.28 -5.02 -16.57
N SER A 128 -3.37 -5.70 -16.24
CA SER A 128 -4.01 -6.70 -17.06
C SER A 128 -4.99 -6.11 -18.08
N GLY A 129 -5.20 -4.78 -18.04
CA GLY A 129 -6.12 -4.06 -18.90
C GLY A 129 -7.57 -4.09 -18.41
N ILE A 130 -7.81 -4.53 -17.18
CA ILE A 130 -9.14 -4.57 -16.57
C ILE A 130 -9.47 -3.19 -16.02
N PHE A 131 -10.66 -2.67 -16.32
CA PHE A 131 -11.12 -1.39 -15.80
C PHE A 131 -11.31 -1.42 -14.29
N LEU A 132 -10.76 -0.44 -13.62
CA LEU A 132 -10.99 -0.20 -12.19
C LEU A 132 -12.31 0.57 -12.05
N GLN A 133 -13.37 -0.16 -11.74
CA GLN A 133 -14.72 0.38 -11.62
C GLN A 133 -14.76 1.44 -10.51
N ASP A 134 -15.53 2.51 -10.74
CA ASP A 134 -15.71 3.62 -9.81
C ASP A 134 -14.38 4.23 -9.30
N HIS A 135 -13.29 4.07 -10.08
CA HIS A 135 -11.93 4.48 -9.69
C HIS A 135 -11.49 3.90 -8.34
N MET A 136 -11.82 2.63 -8.11
CA MET A 136 -11.44 1.90 -6.88
C MET A 136 -10.33 0.90 -7.18
N ALA A 137 -9.37 0.80 -6.25
CA ALA A 137 -8.35 -0.25 -6.28
C ALA A 137 -8.49 -1.14 -5.05
N THR A 138 -8.31 -2.45 -5.25
CA THR A 138 -8.37 -3.41 -4.16
C THR A 138 -7.03 -3.47 -3.44
N VAL A 139 -7.05 -3.22 -2.13
CA VAL A 139 -5.87 -3.25 -1.28
C VAL A 139 -5.98 -4.36 -0.26
N SER A 140 -4.91 -5.13 -0.12
CA SER A 140 -4.68 -6.05 0.99
C SER A 140 -3.86 -5.33 2.05
N THR A 141 -4.39 -5.25 3.25
CA THR A 141 -3.75 -4.65 4.41
C THR A 141 -3.58 -5.71 5.46
N ASN A 142 -2.34 -6.07 5.77
CA ASN A 142 -2.03 -7.04 6.81
C ASN A 142 -1.81 -6.30 8.12
N ILE A 143 -2.45 -6.77 9.17
CA ILE A 143 -2.28 -6.29 10.55
C ILE A 143 -1.65 -7.41 11.36
N TRP A 144 -0.52 -7.11 11.98
CA TRP A 144 0.25 -8.05 12.77
C TRP A 144 0.04 -7.80 14.25
N LYS A 145 -0.06 -8.86 15.03
CA LYS A 145 -0.19 -8.79 16.48
C LYS A 145 1.18 -8.60 17.12
N LEU A 146 1.23 -7.82 18.20
CA LEU A 146 2.43 -7.64 19.01
C LEU A 146 2.53 -8.76 20.05
N TYR A 147 3.69 -9.40 20.08
CA TYR A 147 4.06 -10.43 21.03
C TYR A 147 5.26 -9.94 21.82
N ASN A 148 5.12 -9.83 23.14
CA ASN A 148 6.15 -9.27 24.01
C ASN A 148 6.95 -10.38 24.68
N ASP A 149 8.20 -10.03 25.03
CA ASP A 149 9.09 -10.89 25.83
C ASP A 149 9.36 -12.26 25.21
N ILE A 150 9.47 -12.36 23.89
CA ILE A 150 9.81 -13.60 23.20
C ILE A 150 11.25 -13.97 23.50
N PRO A 151 11.52 -15.09 24.20
CA PRO A 151 12.86 -15.47 24.60
C PRO A 151 13.72 -15.81 23.38
N LEU A 152 14.98 -15.37 23.44
CA LEU A 152 16.01 -15.70 22.47
C LEU A 152 16.77 -16.96 22.90
N GLU A 153 16.96 -17.87 21.97
CA GLU A 153 17.81 -19.06 22.14
C GLU A 153 18.90 -19.09 21.08
N VAL A 154 20.06 -19.61 21.45
CA VAL A 154 21.20 -19.85 20.54
C VAL A 154 21.57 -21.30 20.54
N LYS A 155 22.06 -21.81 19.40
CA LYS A 155 22.59 -23.16 19.26
C LYS A 155 24.12 -23.12 19.38
N CYS A 156 24.68 -23.96 20.25
CA CYS A 156 26.13 -24.13 20.36
C CYS A 156 26.52 -25.54 19.89
N VAL A 157 27.65 -25.65 19.19
CA VAL A 157 28.19 -26.92 18.68
C VAL A 157 29.68 -27.02 19.00
N GLY A 158 30.17 -28.26 19.08
CA GLY A 158 31.55 -28.55 19.41
C GLY A 158 31.79 -28.79 20.90
N ASN A 159 33.04 -28.92 21.29
CA ASN A 159 33.47 -29.13 22.65
C ASN A 159 34.61 -28.17 23.02
N PRO A 160 34.61 -27.60 24.23
CA PRO A 160 35.74 -26.84 24.73
C PRO A 160 37.02 -27.64 24.73
N ALA A 161 38.15 -26.95 24.81
CA ALA A 161 39.48 -27.62 24.94
C ALA A 161 39.52 -28.57 26.14
N PRO A 162 40.37 -29.63 26.09
CA PRO A 162 40.52 -30.53 27.20
C PRO A 162 40.86 -29.78 28.52
N GLY A 163 40.12 -30.12 29.59
CA GLY A 163 40.25 -29.45 30.89
C GLY A 163 39.34 -28.22 31.08
N TYR A 164 38.59 -27.82 30.08
CA TYR A 164 37.64 -26.72 30.13
C TYR A 164 36.19 -27.22 29.99
N ARG A 165 35.26 -26.41 30.50
CA ARG A 165 33.82 -26.66 30.35
C ARG A 165 33.08 -25.32 30.26
N ILE A 166 31.96 -25.34 29.57
CA ILE A 166 31.02 -24.21 29.58
C ILE A 166 30.43 -24.07 30.98
N SER A 167 30.56 -22.93 31.58
CA SER A 167 29.95 -22.62 32.87
C SER A 167 28.55 -22.01 32.74
N GLY A 168 28.29 -21.37 31.61
CA GLY A 168 27.00 -20.75 31.28
C GLY A 168 27.05 -20.00 29.96
N ILE A 169 25.88 -19.77 29.38
CA ILE A 169 25.67 -18.92 28.21
C ILE A 169 24.72 -17.82 28.66
N THR A 170 25.10 -16.57 28.42
CA THR A 170 24.24 -15.41 28.70
C THR A 170 23.91 -14.72 27.40
N ILE A 171 22.61 -14.49 27.17
CA ILE A 171 22.11 -13.76 26.00
C ILE A 171 21.63 -12.40 26.47
N THR A 172 22.03 -11.34 25.75
CA THR A 172 21.61 -9.97 26.04
C THR A 172 21.22 -9.26 24.73
N PRO A 173 19.97 -8.80 24.56
CA PRO A 173 18.84 -8.98 25.47
C PRO A 173 18.39 -10.44 25.59
N LYS A 174 17.68 -10.80 26.65
CA LYS A 174 17.17 -12.17 26.87
C LYS A 174 15.94 -12.48 26.02
N SER A 175 15.20 -11.43 25.67
CA SER A 175 13.96 -11.52 24.88
C SER A 175 13.84 -10.31 23.96
N VAL A 176 12.96 -10.42 22.98
CA VAL A 176 12.61 -9.36 22.03
C VAL A 176 11.09 -9.27 21.90
N ASN A 177 10.61 -8.12 21.45
CA ASN A 177 9.22 -7.99 21.06
C ASN A 177 9.10 -8.16 19.54
N LEU A 178 8.09 -8.89 19.11
CA LEU A 178 7.83 -9.18 17.72
C LEU A 178 6.46 -8.67 17.31
N ALA A 179 6.37 -8.11 16.10
CA ALA A 179 5.14 -7.98 15.36
C ALA A 179 5.07 -9.14 14.37
N ALA A 180 4.03 -9.96 14.43
CA ALA A 180 3.93 -11.16 13.60
C ALA A 180 2.49 -11.51 13.22
N GLU A 181 2.35 -12.19 12.09
CA GLU A 181 1.14 -12.95 11.76
C GLU A 181 0.99 -14.12 12.74
N GLU A 182 -0.24 -14.44 13.13
CA GLU A 182 -0.51 -15.49 14.12
C GLU A 182 0.09 -16.86 13.72
N ALA A 183 -0.02 -17.22 12.45
CA ALA A 183 0.54 -18.47 11.95
C ALA A 183 2.07 -18.54 12.08
N VAL A 184 2.77 -17.42 11.87
CA VAL A 184 4.23 -17.34 12.02
C VAL A 184 4.63 -17.40 13.48
N TYR A 185 3.87 -16.75 14.36
CA TYR A 185 4.11 -16.84 15.80
C TYR A 185 3.92 -18.26 16.34
N GLU A 186 2.91 -18.99 15.86
CA GLU A 186 2.69 -20.41 16.19
C GLU A 186 3.87 -21.27 15.74
N GLU A 187 4.43 -21.00 14.54
CA GLU A 187 5.62 -21.71 14.02
C GLU A 187 6.87 -21.49 14.90
N LEU A 188 6.99 -20.31 15.51
CA LEU A 188 8.09 -20.00 16.44
C LEU A 188 7.97 -20.72 17.80
N GLU A 189 6.85 -21.39 18.10
CA GLU A 189 6.63 -22.13 19.35
C GLU A 189 6.89 -21.27 20.62
N GLY A 190 6.65 -19.95 20.53
CA GLY A 190 6.81 -19.01 21.64
C GLY A 190 8.25 -18.63 21.98
N LYS A 191 9.22 -18.90 21.11
CA LYS A 191 10.64 -18.55 21.26
C LYS A 191 11.29 -18.29 19.92
N LEU A 192 12.32 -17.47 19.90
CA LEU A 192 13.10 -17.24 18.69
C LEU A 192 14.47 -17.92 18.82
N VAL A 193 14.65 -19.02 18.11
CA VAL A 193 15.93 -19.73 18.04
C VAL A 193 16.75 -19.10 16.92
N LEU A 194 17.86 -18.44 17.26
CA LEU A 194 18.70 -17.79 16.27
C LEU A 194 19.32 -18.84 15.31
N ASN A 195 19.30 -18.48 14.02
CA ASN A 195 19.76 -19.39 12.95
C ASN A 195 21.27 -19.64 13.03
N ASP A 196 22.03 -18.68 13.51
CA ASP A 196 23.47 -18.81 13.67
C ASP A 196 23.83 -19.85 14.73
N THR A 197 24.79 -20.70 14.39
CA THR A 197 25.32 -21.73 15.29
C THR A 197 26.67 -21.26 15.82
N ILE A 198 26.77 -21.16 17.13
CA ILE A 198 28.02 -20.75 17.82
C ILE A 198 28.92 -21.95 17.98
N SER A 199 30.11 -21.91 17.37
CA SER A 199 31.13 -22.95 17.60
C SER A 199 31.85 -22.69 18.92
N ILE A 200 31.83 -23.68 19.80
CA ILE A 200 32.59 -23.72 21.04
C ILE A 200 33.80 -24.66 20.98
N GLU A 201 34.15 -25.08 19.77
CA GLU A 201 35.23 -26.07 19.57
C GLU A 201 36.58 -25.50 19.96
N GLY A 202 37.24 -26.15 20.91
CA GLY A 202 38.60 -25.82 21.35
C GLY A 202 38.74 -24.52 22.12
N ILE A 203 37.65 -23.83 22.53
CA ILE A 203 37.76 -22.59 23.30
C ILE A 203 38.31 -22.84 24.71
N THR A 204 39.10 -21.86 25.21
CA THR A 204 39.74 -21.91 26.50
C THR A 204 39.41 -20.67 27.39
N THR A 205 38.76 -19.67 26.80
CA THR A 205 38.40 -18.38 27.42
C THR A 205 36.96 -18.05 27.15
N SER A 206 36.39 -17.14 27.95
CA SER A 206 35.07 -16.51 27.64
C SER A 206 35.19 -15.62 26.42
N GLU A 207 34.20 -15.70 25.54
CA GLU A 207 34.09 -14.91 24.32
C GLU A 207 32.74 -14.21 24.27
N ASP A 208 32.73 -12.98 23.77
CA ASP A 208 31.52 -12.23 23.46
C ASP A 208 31.26 -12.29 21.95
N ILE A 209 30.09 -12.76 21.56
CA ILE A 209 29.69 -12.91 20.16
C ILE A 209 28.43 -12.06 19.93
N THR A 210 28.45 -11.25 18.88
CA THR A 210 27.29 -10.47 18.44
C THR A 210 26.61 -11.17 17.29
N LEU A 211 25.29 -11.36 17.39
CA LEU A 211 24.44 -11.96 16.35
C LEU A 211 23.36 -10.94 15.98
N ASP A 212 22.97 -10.90 14.69
CA ASP A 212 21.84 -10.09 14.24
C ASP A 212 20.57 -10.93 14.27
N VAL A 213 19.61 -10.50 15.08
CA VAL A 213 18.29 -11.15 15.17
C VAL A 213 17.55 -11.10 13.84
N ASN A 214 17.76 -10.04 13.05
CA ASN A 214 17.11 -9.89 11.76
C ASN A 214 17.52 -10.98 10.75
N ASP A 215 18.74 -11.51 10.82
CA ASP A 215 19.20 -12.62 9.97
C ASP A 215 18.32 -13.87 10.16
N THR A 216 17.84 -14.08 11.37
CA THR A 216 16.87 -15.14 11.66
C THR A 216 15.46 -14.76 11.23
N LEU A 217 14.99 -13.56 11.55
CA LEU A 217 13.63 -13.11 11.23
C LEU A 217 13.38 -13.04 9.71
N ASN A 218 14.40 -12.71 8.93
CA ASN A 218 14.33 -12.66 7.45
C ASN A 218 14.08 -14.04 6.81
N LEU A 219 14.21 -15.14 7.55
CA LEU A 219 13.84 -16.48 7.08
C LEU A 219 12.32 -16.73 7.11
N TYR A 220 11.60 -15.91 7.85
CA TYR A 220 10.14 -15.98 7.97
C TYR A 220 9.48 -14.83 7.21
N SER A 221 8.34 -15.12 6.59
CA SER A 221 7.49 -14.10 5.99
C SER A 221 6.41 -13.71 7.00
N GLY A 222 6.21 -12.43 7.26
CA GLY A 222 5.14 -11.98 8.16
C GLY A 222 5.56 -11.84 9.63
N VAL A 223 6.82 -11.54 9.89
CA VAL A 223 7.35 -11.20 11.22
C VAL A 223 8.45 -10.16 11.13
N ARG A 224 8.57 -9.34 12.14
CA ARG A 224 9.71 -8.43 12.34
C ARG A 224 9.82 -8.06 13.83
N LEU A 225 10.93 -7.42 14.20
CA LEU A 225 11.01 -6.75 15.49
C LEU A 225 9.94 -5.65 15.58
N GLU A 226 9.35 -5.47 16.77
CA GLU A 226 8.48 -4.33 17.05
C GLU A 226 9.21 -3.04 16.68
N ALA A 227 8.53 -2.14 15.97
CA ALA A 227 9.09 -0.84 15.62
C ALA A 227 9.19 0.04 16.87
N ASP A 228 10.35 0.67 17.08
CA ASP A 228 10.51 1.69 18.11
C ASP A 228 9.54 2.85 17.84
N THR A 229 8.61 3.11 18.77
CA THR A 229 7.58 4.16 18.69
C THR A 229 8.07 5.51 19.19
#